data_6dd5725405e1a223a2a332793983c526
#
_entry.id   6dd5725405e1a223a2a332793983c526
#
_cell.length_a   1.000
_cell.length_b   1.000
_cell.length_c   1.000
_cell.angle_alpha   90.00
_cell.angle_beta   90.00
_cell.angle_gamma   90.00
#
_symmetry.space_group_name_H-M   'P 1'
#
loop_
_entity.id
_entity.type
_entity.pdbx_description
1 polymer ?
#
loop_
_entity_poly.entity_id
_entity_poly.type
_entity_poly.pdbx_seq_one_letter_code
_entity_poly.pdbx_strand_id
1 'polypeptide(L)'
;MLVYRFAVATAVATYLLILIGGLVHGTGSSLACPDWPTCYGTLMPKMEGGVLVEHSHRIAAATVLVLTLVLAGLLTRSREPALRPLRPFGWLAVALVIAQALLGGITVLLRLPTPISTAHTATSLLFFLTVLYIAVRARPAAVAPAIAPAASPPVVARFALVAAVGVYFQMVLGGLVRHSGAALACTDVPLCRGSLWPDAHPTVLVQALHRLNAVAVGVLVLTSAIVTFRRATRPSLRVLAVVAPILVGVQIWLGLRSVTTFLDLATVESHLAVATALLAVLALTVLGARPQAQPSFPRSSWFRDLVELAKPRITGMVVITFVGALCLAPGRIARWRAIMTLIGTALLVAASNTLNMYLERDVDPLMERTRDRPLPRASLSPETALAFGVSLASVAVPLVFLGSNLLTGILGLFALGSYVAIYTPLKRHSGIALFVGAVPGALPPLMGWTAVTGRLDAGGLALFAILFLWQ
;
A
#
# COMPACT_ATOMS: atom_id res chain seq x y z
N MET A 1 0.06 31.41 -6.65
CA MET A 1 0.15 30.90 -8.06
C MET A 1 1.46 30.16 -8.34
N LEU A 2 2.64 30.72 -8.01
CA LEU A 2 3.94 30.10 -8.32
C LEU A 2 4.11 28.71 -7.67
N VAL A 3 3.85 28.57 -6.36
CA VAL A 3 3.90 27.27 -5.63
C VAL A 3 3.02 26.20 -6.31
N TYR A 4 1.81 26.58 -6.70
CA TYR A 4 0.89 25.67 -7.39
C TYR A 4 1.47 25.17 -8.74
N ARG A 5 1.99 26.09 -9.56
CA ARG A 5 2.60 25.74 -10.86
C ARG A 5 3.79 24.79 -10.69
N PHE A 6 4.68 25.08 -9.73
CA PHE A 6 5.80 24.20 -9.42
C PHE A 6 5.36 22.84 -8.88
N ALA A 7 4.35 22.80 -8.03
CA ALA A 7 3.82 21.54 -7.51
C ALA A 7 3.21 20.66 -8.63
N VAL A 8 2.45 21.27 -9.55
CA VAL A 8 1.90 20.55 -10.71
C VAL A 8 3.02 20.09 -11.63
N ALA A 9 3.99 20.95 -11.95
CA ALA A 9 5.14 20.57 -12.78
C ALA A 9 5.93 19.41 -12.17
N THR A 10 6.18 19.45 -10.85
CA THR A 10 6.86 18.36 -10.13
C THR A 10 6.04 17.07 -10.18
N ALA A 11 4.71 17.14 -10.00
CA ALA A 11 3.86 15.94 -10.07
C ALA A 11 3.85 15.31 -11.47
N VAL A 12 3.74 16.14 -12.52
CA VAL A 12 3.79 15.67 -13.92
C VAL A 12 5.18 15.09 -14.24
N ALA A 13 6.26 15.78 -13.87
CA ALA A 13 7.62 15.30 -14.07
C ALA A 13 7.86 13.97 -13.33
N THR A 14 7.30 13.81 -12.12
CA THR A 14 7.39 12.56 -11.36
C THR A 14 6.64 11.41 -12.05
N TYR A 15 5.43 11.68 -12.57
CA TYR A 15 4.68 10.68 -13.35
C TYR A 15 5.50 10.20 -14.56
N LEU A 16 6.06 11.14 -15.32
CA LEU A 16 6.92 10.82 -16.48
C LEU A 16 8.19 10.06 -16.05
N LEU A 17 8.80 10.45 -14.93
CA LEU A 17 9.98 9.77 -14.40
C LEU A 17 9.69 8.31 -14.02
N ILE A 18 8.50 8.02 -13.45
CA ILE A 18 8.08 6.64 -13.18
C ILE A 18 8.03 5.82 -14.47
N LEU A 19 7.49 6.39 -15.56
CA LEU A 19 7.42 5.71 -16.85
C LEU A 19 8.81 5.51 -17.47
N ILE A 20 9.67 6.51 -17.43
CA ILE A 20 11.07 6.39 -17.88
C ILE A 20 11.79 5.30 -17.07
N GLY A 21 11.57 5.21 -15.75
CA GLY A 21 12.11 4.13 -14.91
C GLY A 21 11.59 2.75 -15.29
N GLY A 22 10.33 2.65 -15.68
CA GLY A 22 9.76 1.45 -16.28
C GLY A 22 10.52 1.06 -17.56
N LEU A 23 10.73 2.03 -18.44
CA LEU A 23 11.42 1.82 -19.72
C LEU A 23 12.86 1.32 -19.52
N VAL A 24 13.60 1.86 -18.55
CA VAL A 24 14.97 1.39 -18.19
C VAL A 24 14.96 -0.11 -17.89
N HIS A 25 14.00 -0.58 -17.10
CA HIS A 25 13.90 -2.00 -16.77
C HIS A 25 13.39 -2.83 -17.96
N GLY A 26 12.37 -2.35 -18.68
CA GLY A 26 11.74 -3.04 -19.80
C GLY A 26 12.68 -3.24 -20.99
N THR A 27 13.63 -2.33 -21.20
CA THR A 27 14.67 -2.44 -22.25
C THR A 27 15.92 -3.21 -21.81
N GLY A 28 15.96 -3.73 -20.57
CA GLY A 28 17.14 -4.39 -20.02
C GLY A 28 18.31 -3.43 -19.75
N SER A 29 18.07 -2.11 -19.71
CA SER A 29 19.10 -1.07 -19.58
C SER A 29 19.50 -0.77 -18.14
N SER A 30 18.94 -1.44 -17.13
CA SER A 30 19.10 -1.11 -15.71
C SER A 30 20.53 -1.22 -15.16
N LEU A 31 21.44 -1.81 -15.88
CA LEU A 31 22.88 -1.94 -15.54
C LEU A 31 23.78 -1.47 -16.69
N ALA A 32 23.27 -0.64 -17.60
CA ALA A 32 24.07 -0.07 -18.69
C ALA A 32 25.09 0.95 -18.17
N CYS A 33 24.83 1.57 -17.01
CA CYS A 33 25.76 2.39 -16.25
C CYS A 33 26.21 1.63 -14.98
N PRO A 34 27.43 1.10 -14.92
CA PRO A 34 27.84 0.20 -13.83
C PRO A 34 28.12 0.90 -12.50
N ASP A 35 28.30 2.21 -12.53
CA ASP A 35 28.62 3.08 -11.37
C ASP A 35 27.49 4.07 -11.08
N TRP A 36 27.51 4.66 -9.91
CA TRP A 36 26.56 5.67 -9.46
C TRP A 36 27.27 6.66 -8.50
N PRO A 37 27.05 7.99 -8.61
CA PRO A 37 26.05 8.70 -9.44
C PRO A 37 26.49 8.93 -10.92
N THR A 38 27.72 8.69 -11.24
CA THR A 38 28.29 8.78 -12.60
C THR A 38 27.89 7.61 -13.49
N CYS A 39 28.30 7.63 -14.74
CA CYS A 39 28.19 6.51 -15.68
C CYS A 39 29.54 6.39 -16.40
N TYR A 40 30.24 5.28 -16.19
CA TYR A 40 31.64 5.09 -16.62
C TYR A 40 32.58 6.21 -16.12
N GLY A 41 32.40 6.64 -14.86
CA GLY A 41 33.21 7.68 -14.25
C GLY A 41 32.95 9.11 -14.73
N THR A 42 31.99 9.34 -15.62
CA THR A 42 31.66 10.65 -16.18
C THR A 42 30.22 11.04 -15.95
N LEU A 43 29.96 12.36 -15.86
CA LEU A 43 28.60 12.93 -15.78
C LEU A 43 27.93 13.01 -17.16
N MET A 44 28.67 12.93 -18.25
CA MET A 44 28.18 12.98 -19.63
C MET A 44 28.78 11.82 -20.41
N PRO A 45 28.28 10.61 -20.25
CA PRO A 45 28.73 9.44 -20.99
C PRO A 45 28.28 9.52 -22.47
N LYS A 46 28.83 8.63 -23.30
CA LYS A 46 28.37 8.49 -24.67
C LYS A 46 26.93 7.94 -24.66
N MET A 47 25.98 8.75 -25.14
CA MET A 47 24.54 8.48 -25.07
C MET A 47 24.11 7.54 -26.21
N GLU A 48 24.40 6.24 -26.06
CA GLU A 48 24.08 5.20 -27.03
C GLU A 48 23.47 3.97 -26.34
N GLY A 49 22.59 3.25 -27.04
CA GLY A 49 21.99 2.01 -26.56
C GLY A 49 21.39 2.10 -25.17
N GLY A 50 21.70 1.15 -24.31
CA GLY A 50 21.19 1.13 -22.91
C GLY A 50 21.66 2.30 -22.07
N VAL A 51 22.85 2.87 -22.34
CA VAL A 51 23.34 4.06 -21.62
C VAL A 51 22.44 5.27 -21.88
N LEU A 52 21.97 5.45 -23.13
CA LEU A 52 21.01 6.51 -23.43
C LEU A 52 19.76 6.41 -22.54
N VAL A 53 19.20 5.22 -22.38
CA VAL A 53 17.96 5.02 -21.64
C VAL A 53 18.19 5.22 -20.13
N GLU A 54 19.21 4.54 -19.56
CA GLU A 54 19.48 4.62 -18.13
C GLU A 54 19.96 6.00 -17.70
N HIS A 55 20.90 6.61 -18.44
CA HIS A 55 21.43 7.93 -18.08
C HIS A 55 20.39 9.03 -18.26
N SER A 56 19.51 8.95 -19.27
CA SER A 56 18.34 9.85 -19.39
C SER A 56 17.42 9.77 -18.20
N HIS A 57 17.19 8.57 -17.62
CA HIS A 57 16.46 8.41 -16.38
C HIS A 57 17.15 9.14 -15.20
N ARG A 58 18.47 9.04 -15.08
CA ARG A 58 19.24 9.74 -14.04
C ARG A 58 19.15 11.26 -14.18
N ILE A 59 19.23 11.80 -15.40
CA ILE A 59 19.05 13.23 -15.69
C ILE A 59 17.63 13.68 -15.32
N ALA A 60 16.61 12.92 -15.71
CA ALA A 60 15.22 13.22 -15.33
C ALA A 60 15.01 13.17 -13.82
N ALA A 61 15.65 12.22 -13.11
CA ALA A 61 15.62 12.14 -11.64
C ALA A 61 16.28 13.37 -10.97
N ALA A 62 17.43 13.81 -11.49
CA ALA A 62 18.09 15.02 -11.04
C ALA A 62 17.20 16.27 -11.26
N THR A 63 16.51 16.35 -12.39
CA THR A 63 15.55 17.43 -12.67
C THR A 63 14.40 17.44 -11.66
N VAL A 64 13.82 16.26 -11.36
CA VAL A 64 12.75 16.14 -10.34
C VAL A 64 13.27 16.51 -8.95
N LEU A 65 14.51 16.14 -8.59
CA LEU A 65 15.13 16.57 -7.34
C LEU A 65 15.22 18.10 -7.25
N VAL A 66 15.71 18.78 -8.30
CA VAL A 66 15.80 20.24 -8.35
C VAL A 66 14.42 20.89 -8.21
N LEU A 67 13.41 20.40 -8.98
CA LEU A 67 12.04 20.90 -8.88
C LEU A 67 11.48 20.74 -7.46
N THR A 68 11.78 19.63 -6.79
CA THR A 68 11.34 19.32 -5.41
C THR A 68 11.99 20.26 -4.40
N LEU A 69 13.30 20.52 -4.53
CA LEU A 69 14.03 21.47 -3.68
C LEU A 69 13.49 22.89 -3.84
N VAL A 70 13.25 23.33 -5.09
CA VAL A 70 12.64 24.64 -5.37
C VAL A 70 11.24 24.71 -4.76
N LEU A 71 10.41 23.68 -4.93
CA LEU A 71 9.06 23.61 -4.34
C LEU A 71 9.11 23.71 -2.82
N ALA A 72 9.98 22.98 -2.14
CA ALA A 72 10.15 23.04 -0.68
C ALA A 72 10.62 24.43 -0.23
N GLY A 73 11.57 25.03 -0.96
CA GLY A 73 12.04 26.41 -0.71
C GLY A 73 10.93 27.45 -0.87
N LEU A 74 10.12 27.35 -1.93
CA LEU A 74 8.97 28.23 -2.17
C LEU A 74 7.91 28.10 -1.06
N LEU A 75 7.58 26.87 -0.64
CA LEU A 75 6.66 26.61 0.48
C LEU A 75 7.17 27.21 1.79
N THR A 76 8.46 27.05 2.07
CA THR A 76 9.09 27.56 3.30
C THR A 76 9.08 29.08 3.36
N ARG A 77 9.39 29.74 2.24
CA ARG A 77 9.43 31.21 2.13
C ARG A 77 8.06 31.86 1.96
N SER A 78 7.04 31.10 1.60
CA SER A 78 5.69 31.65 1.40
C SER A 78 5.14 32.25 2.68
N ARG A 79 4.60 33.47 2.58
CA ARG A 79 3.89 34.18 3.66
C ARG A 79 2.39 33.83 3.70
N GLU A 80 1.86 33.17 2.68
CA GLU A 80 0.45 32.80 2.58
C GLU A 80 0.07 31.81 3.72
N PRO A 81 -0.88 32.17 4.61
CA PRO A 81 -1.28 31.28 5.72
C PRO A 81 -1.78 29.93 5.24
N ALA A 82 -2.47 29.87 4.10
CA ALA A 82 -2.99 28.63 3.51
C ALA A 82 -1.90 27.65 3.09
N LEU A 83 -0.67 28.10 2.82
CA LEU A 83 0.45 27.25 2.41
C LEU A 83 1.32 26.79 3.59
N ARG A 84 1.19 27.39 4.78
CA ARG A 84 1.99 27.00 5.96
C ARG A 84 1.84 25.53 6.34
N PRO A 85 0.64 24.91 6.31
CA PRO A 85 0.49 23.49 6.61
C PRO A 85 1.19 22.56 5.61
N LEU A 86 1.55 23.04 4.41
CA LEU A 86 2.20 22.25 3.37
C LEU A 86 3.73 22.21 3.51
N ARG A 87 4.34 23.07 4.32
CA ARG A 87 5.81 23.11 4.52
C ARG A 87 6.42 21.78 4.92
N PRO A 88 5.87 21.02 5.92
CA PRO A 88 6.41 19.72 6.27
C PRO A 88 6.28 18.70 5.13
N PHE A 89 5.25 18.79 4.30
CA PHE A 89 5.10 17.92 3.12
C PHE A 89 6.12 18.24 2.03
N GLY A 90 6.50 19.52 1.88
CA GLY A 90 7.61 19.93 1.00
C GLY A 90 8.94 19.26 1.41
N TRP A 91 9.27 19.28 2.70
CA TRP A 91 10.46 18.63 3.23
C TRP A 91 10.35 17.10 3.25
N LEU A 92 9.15 16.54 3.45
CA LEU A 92 8.91 15.11 3.27
C LEU A 92 9.17 14.69 1.82
N ALA A 93 8.73 15.49 0.84
CA ALA A 93 9.02 15.21 -0.57
C ALA A 93 10.53 15.23 -0.86
N VAL A 94 11.28 16.18 -0.27
CA VAL A 94 12.76 16.21 -0.37
C VAL A 94 13.36 14.94 0.23
N ALA A 95 12.94 14.53 1.42
CA ALA A 95 13.44 13.31 2.06
C ALA A 95 13.14 12.06 1.21
N LEU A 96 11.92 11.96 0.65
CA LEU A 96 11.53 10.84 -0.20
C LEU A 96 12.31 10.79 -1.52
N VAL A 97 12.56 11.94 -2.19
CA VAL A 97 13.31 11.95 -3.45
C VAL A 97 14.79 11.65 -3.22
N ILE A 98 15.36 12.04 -2.08
CA ILE A 98 16.74 11.65 -1.69
C ILE A 98 16.78 10.15 -1.41
N ALA A 99 15.85 9.61 -0.62
CA ALA A 99 15.74 8.18 -0.37
C ALA A 99 15.58 7.39 -1.68
N GLN A 100 14.80 7.93 -2.62
CA GLN A 100 14.60 7.36 -3.95
C GLN A 100 15.90 7.32 -4.76
N ALA A 101 16.69 8.39 -4.76
CA ALA A 101 17.98 8.44 -5.43
C ALA A 101 18.97 7.42 -4.84
N LEU A 102 19.02 7.34 -3.50
CA LEU A 102 19.87 6.36 -2.80
C LEU A 102 19.45 4.92 -3.10
N LEU A 103 18.15 4.60 -3.05
CA LEU A 103 17.65 3.27 -3.41
C LEU A 103 17.98 2.93 -4.87
N GLY A 104 17.83 3.89 -5.80
CA GLY A 104 18.23 3.72 -7.20
C GLY A 104 19.72 3.42 -7.35
N GLY A 105 20.58 4.17 -6.65
CA GLY A 105 22.03 3.91 -6.63
C GLY A 105 22.37 2.53 -6.08
N ILE A 106 21.77 2.15 -4.93
CA ILE A 106 21.98 0.82 -4.31
C ILE A 106 21.47 -0.29 -5.25
N THR A 107 20.38 -0.07 -5.97
CA THR A 107 19.86 -1.03 -6.97
C THR A 107 20.91 -1.34 -8.04
N VAL A 108 21.62 -0.34 -8.55
CA VAL A 108 22.71 -0.52 -9.53
C VAL A 108 23.92 -1.20 -8.90
N LEU A 109 24.41 -0.67 -7.78
CA LEU A 109 25.63 -1.15 -7.12
C LEU A 109 25.52 -2.61 -6.65
N LEU A 110 24.35 -3.05 -6.21
CA LEU A 110 24.07 -4.42 -5.78
C LEU A 110 23.49 -5.32 -6.89
N ARG A 111 23.50 -4.86 -8.14
CA ARG A 111 23.02 -5.62 -9.31
C ARG A 111 21.57 -6.10 -9.20
N LEU A 112 20.66 -5.17 -8.98
CA LEU A 112 19.19 -5.34 -9.02
C LEU A 112 18.61 -6.31 -7.98
N PRO A 113 18.94 -6.20 -6.67
CA PRO A 113 18.33 -7.09 -5.69
C PRO A 113 16.83 -6.80 -5.59
N THR A 114 16.01 -7.85 -5.70
CA THR A 114 14.55 -7.77 -5.73
C THR A 114 13.93 -6.93 -4.60
N PRO A 115 14.32 -7.06 -3.32
CA PRO A 115 13.74 -6.25 -2.25
C PRO A 115 14.00 -4.75 -2.42
N ILE A 116 15.22 -4.37 -2.84
CA ILE A 116 15.62 -2.96 -2.99
C ILE A 116 14.94 -2.35 -4.22
N SER A 117 14.90 -3.07 -5.34
CA SER A 117 14.21 -2.63 -6.55
C SER A 117 12.69 -2.45 -6.30
N THR A 118 12.08 -3.35 -5.51
CA THR A 118 10.68 -3.23 -5.11
C THR A 118 10.47 -2.05 -4.14
N ALA A 119 11.37 -1.82 -3.19
CA ALA A 119 11.34 -0.67 -2.29
C ALA A 119 11.52 0.65 -3.05
N HIS A 120 12.38 0.68 -4.09
CA HIS A 120 12.52 1.83 -4.99
C HIS A 120 11.19 2.15 -5.68
N THR A 121 10.48 1.15 -6.22
CA THR A 121 9.14 1.33 -6.80
C THR A 121 8.15 1.85 -5.75
N ALA A 122 8.08 1.24 -4.57
CA ALA A 122 7.15 1.64 -3.52
C ALA A 122 7.38 3.10 -3.06
N THR A 123 8.63 3.49 -2.85
CA THR A 123 8.99 4.85 -2.44
C THR A 123 8.68 5.87 -3.54
N SER A 124 8.85 5.53 -4.84
CA SER A 124 8.49 6.41 -5.96
C SER A 124 7.00 6.76 -5.97
N LEU A 125 6.14 5.80 -5.69
CA LEU A 125 4.70 6.02 -5.59
C LEU A 125 4.32 6.89 -4.38
N LEU A 126 4.98 6.73 -3.23
CA LEU A 126 4.78 7.60 -2.06
C LEU A 126 5.22 9.03 -2.35
N PHE A 127 6.36 9.21 -3.02
CA PHE A 127 6.82 10.50 -3.47
C PHE A 127 5.81 11.16 -4.43
N PHE A 128 5.33 10.41 -5.43
CA PHE A 128 4.30 10.87 -6.37
C PHE A 128 3.03 11.33 -5.65
N LEU A 129 2.50 10.53 -4.72
CA LEU A 129 1.33 10.89 -3.93
C LEU A 129 1.56 12.13 -3.06
N THR A 130 2.78 12.32 -2.53
CA THR A 130 3.13 13.49 -1.72
C THR A 130 3.13 14.77 -2.54
N VAL A 131 3.76 14.76 -3.73
CA VAL A 131 3.76 15.96 -4.60
C VAL A 131 2.38 16.22 -5.19
N LEU A 132 1.59 15.19 -5.50
CA LEU A 132 0.20 15.32 -5.93
C LEU A 132 -0.66 15.95 -4.82
N TYR A 133 -0.48 15.54 -3.56
CA TYR A 133 -1.12 16.16 -2.40
C TYR A 133 -0.79 17.65 -2.31
N ILE A 134 0.49 18.01 -2.42
CA ILE A 134 0.93 19.43 -2.40
C ILE A 134 0.27 20.18 -3.54
N ALA A 135 0.26 19.67 -4.77
CA ALA A 135 -0.35 20.30 -5.93
C ALA A 135 -1.85 20.60 -5.73
N VAL A 136 -2.61 19.61 -5.21
CA VAL A 136 -4.04 19.79 -4.95
C VAL A 136 -4.30 20.84 -3.85
N ARG A 137 -3.50 20.82 -2.77
CA ARG A 137 -3.70 21.72 -1.62
C ARG A 137 -3.14 23.12 -1.83
N ALA A 138 -2.16 23.29 -2.71
CA ALA A 138 -1.61 24.58 -3.09
C ALA A 138 -2.44 25.31 -4.16
N ARG A 139 -3.57 24.74 -4.61
CA ARG A 139 -4.44 25.34 -5.64
C ARG A 139 -5.00 26.69 -5.16
N PRO A 140 -4.76 27.79 -5.90
CA PRO A 140 -5.27 29.12 -5.53
C PRO A 140 -6.79 29.21 -5.61
N ALA A 141 -7.39 30.08 -4.79
CA ALA A 141 -8.83 30.34 -4.83
C ALA A 141 -9.32 30.83 -6.21
N ALA A 142 -8.50 31.57 -6.93
CA ALA A 142 -8.81 32.06 -8.28
C ALA A 142 -8.98 30.93 -9.32
N VAL A 143 -8.45 29.72 -9.04
CA VAL A 143 -8.59 28.55 -9.91
C VAL A 143 -9.64 27.56 -9.33
N ALA A 144 -10.10 27.84 -8.10
CA ALA A 144 -11.21 27.09 -7.49
C ALA A 144 -12.56 27.60 -8.05
N PRO A 145 -13.60 26.74 -8.14
CA PRO A 145 -14.92 27.19 -8.55
C PRO A 145 -15.44 28.28 -7.62
N ALA A 146 -16.06 29.32 -8.19
CA ALA A 146 -16.52 30.53 -7.48
C ALA A 146 -17.52 30.21 -6.33
N ILE A 147 -18.26 29.13 -6.43
CA ILE A 147 -19.11 28.60 -5.36
C ILE A 147 -18.48 27.31 -4.88
N ALA A 148 -17.96 27.31 -3.65
CA ALA A 148 -17.46 26.08 -3.03
C ALA A 148 -18.63 25.12 -2.83
N PRO A 149 -18.74 24.02 -3.59
CA PRO A 149 -19.82 23.06 -3.40
C PRO A 149 -19.74 22.46 -2.01
N ALA A 150 -20.88 22.08 -1.43
CA ALA A 150 -20.94 21.41 -0.12
C ALA A 150 -19.95 20.26 -0.06
N ALA A 151 -19.37 20.04 1.11
CA ALA A 151 -18.47 18.91 1.31
C ALA A 151 -19.18 17.59 0.99
N SER A 152 -18.51 16.71 0.26
CA SER A 152 -19.06 15.37 0.02
C SER A 152 -19.10 14.56 1.33
N PRO A 153 -20.06 13.64 1.48
CA PRO A 153 -20.14 12.80 2.67
C PRO A 153 -18.80 12.07 2.93
N PRO A 154 -18.38 11.90 4.20
CA PRO A 154 -17.10 11.24 4.55
C PRO A 154 -16.93 9.84 3.97
N VAL A 155 -18.04 9.15 3.69
CA VAL A 155 -18.05 7.82 3.06
C VAL A 155 -17.33 7.82 1.71
N VAL A 156 -17.45 8.88 0.91
CA VAL A 156 -16.78 9.01 -0.40
C VAL A 156 -15.25 8.97 -0.21
N ALA A 157 -14.73 9.82 0.69
CA ALA A 157 -13.29 9.85 0.97
C ALA A 157 -12.77 8.52 1.54
N ARG A 158 -13.58 7.82 2.36
CA ARG A 158 -13.20 6.54 2.96
C ARG A 158 -13.05 5.42 1.92
N PHE A 159 -14.07 5.23 1.08
CA PHE A 159 -14.00 4.20 0.04
C PHE A 159 -12.92 4.50 -0.99
N ALA A 160 -12.75 5.76 -1.38
CA ALA A 160 -11.66 6.15 -2.28
C ALA A 160 -10.27 5.94 -1.64
N LEU A 161 -10.12 6.18 -0.33
CA LEU A 161 -8.86 5.93 0.38
C LEU A 161 -8.54 4.43 0.45
N VAL A 162 -9.51 3.59 0.79
CA VAL A 162 -9.31 2.13 0.82
C VAL A 162 -8.93 1.60 -0.56
N ALA A 163 -9.60 2.07 -1.61
CA ALA A 163 -9.27 1.71 -2.98
C ALA A 163 -7.87 2.21 -3.40
N ALA A 164 -7.50 3.45 -3.04
CA ALA A 164 -6.16 4.01 -3.33
C ALA A 164 -5.05 3.22 -2.65
N VAL A 165 -5.25 2.85 -1.37
CA VAL A 165 -4.31 2.02 -0.63
C VAL A 165 -4.21 0.63 -1.26
N GLY A 166 -5.33 0.02 -1.64
CA GLY A 166 -5.36 -1.26 -2.36
C GLY A 166 -4.58 -1.21 -3.68
N VAL A 167 -4.80 -0.17 -4.50
CA VAL A 167 -4.06 0.03 -5.76
C VAL A 167 -2.56 0.26 -5.51
N TYR A 168 -2.18 1.05 -4.50
CA TYR A 168 -0.78 1.25 -4.13
C TYR A 168 -0.10 -0.10 -3.85
N PHE A 169 -0.67 -0.94 -3.00
CA PHE A 169 -0.09 -2.24 -2.67
C PHE A 169 -0.14 -3.23 -3.84
N GLN A 170 -1.17 -3.16 -4.69
CA GLN A 170 -1.21 -3.92 -5.94
C GLN A 170 -0.05 -3.55 -6.88
N MET A 171 0.29 -2.26 -6.98
CA MET A 171 1.43 -1.78 -7.75
C MET A 171 2.77 -2.24 -7.15
N VAL A 172 2.92 -2.21 -5.82
CA VAL A 172 4.10 -2.74 -5.13
C VAL A 172 4.25 -4.25 -5.37
N LEU A 173 3.15 -4.99 -5.28
CA LEU A 173 3.13 -6.43 -5.60
C LEU A 173 3.46 -6.69 -7.08
N GLY A 174 2.97 -5.84 -7.99
CA GLY A 174 3.36 -5.87 -9.41
C GLY A 174 4.85 -5.59 -9.62
N GLY A 175 5.42 -4.66 -8.87
CA GLY A 175 6.87 -4.43 -8.81
C GLY A 175 7.63 -5.67 -8.34
N LEU A 176 7.13 -6.35 -7.32
CA LEU A 176 7.70 -7.62 -6.85
C LEU A 176 7.65 -8.70 -7.93
N VAL A 177 6.51 -8.85 -8.63
CA VAL A 177 6.38 -9.77 -9.79
C VAL A 177 7.45 -9.48 -10.85
N ARG A 178 7.63 -8.20 -11.19
CA ARG A 178 8.59 -7.76 -12.22
C ARG A 178 10.05 -8.03 -11.79
N HIS A 179 10.42 -7.63 -10.58
CA HIS A 179 11.80 -7.71 -10.10
C HIS A 179 12.23 -9.11 -9.64
N SER A 180 11.29 -10.01 -9.34
CA SER A 180 11.57 -11.42 -9.01
C SER A 180 11.60 -12.35 -10.24
N GLY A 181 11.38 -11.82 -11.45
CA GLY A 181 11.26 -12.63 -12.67
C GLY A 181 9.98 -13.48 -12.72
N ALA A 182 8.98 -13.16 -11.88
CA ALA A 182 7.75 -13.94 -11.77
C ALA A 182 6.72 -13.64 -12.86
N ALA A 183 6.98 -12.66 -13.74
CA ALA A 183 6.00 -12.13 -14.68
C ALA A 183 5.41 -13.17 -15.64
N LEU A 184 6.19 -14.17 -16.05
CA LEU A 184 5.78 -15.29 -16.93
C LEU A 184 5.70 -16.63 -16.18
N ALA A 185 5.67 -16.64 -14.85
CA ALA A 185 5.56 -17.88 -14.07
C ALA A 185 4.22 -18.58 -14.26
N CYS A 186 3.18 -17.84 -14.69
CA CYS A 186 1.85 -18.32 -15.06
C CYS A 186 1.50 -17.78 -16.45
N THR A 187 1.56 -18.62 -17.47
CA THR A 187 1.26 -18.25 -18.87
C THR A 187 -0.21 -18.42 -19.25
N ASP A 188 -0.94 -19.25 -18.51
CA ASP A 188 -2.38 -19.46 -18.66
C ASP A 188 -3.21 -18.35 -17.94
N VAL A 189 -4.42 -18.12 -18.43
CA VAL A 189 -5.33 -17.07 -17.96
C VAL A 189 -6.76 -17.61 -17.94
N PRO A 190 -7.55 -17.39 -16.86
CA PRO A 190 -7.27 -16.62 -15.63
C PRO A 190 -6.50 -17.39 -14.56
N LEU A 191 -6.36 -18.70 -14.73
CA LEU A 191 -5.71 -19.61 -13.80
C LEU A 191 -4.18 -19.42 -13.84
N CYS A 192 -3.48 -20.18 -13.01
CA CYS A 192 -2.04 -20.28 -13.02
C CYS A 192 -1.69 -21.77 -12.97
N ARG A 193 -1.13 -22.32 -14.05
CA ARG A 193 -0.87 -23.75 -14.24
C ARG A 193 -2.11 -24.62 -14.01
N GLY A 194 -3.24 -24.19 -14.56
CA GLY A 194 -4.51 -24.89 -14.45
C GLY A 194 -5.22 -24.78 -13.09
N SER A 195 -4.68 -24.03 -12.11
CA SER A 195 -5.22 -23.87 -10.76
C SER A 195 -5.36 -22.41 -10.38
N LEU A 196 -6.33 -22.08 -9.51
CA LEU A 196 -6.41 -20.79 -8.82
C LEU A 196 -5.28 -20.63 -7.80
N TRP A 197 -4.78 -21.73 -7.25
CA TRP A 197 -3.66 -21.76 -6.32
C TRP A 197 -2.68 -22.88 -6.70
N PRO A 198 -1.71 -22.56 -7.56
CA PRO A 198 -0.76 -23.53 -8.07
C PRO A 198 0.31 -23.91 -7.02
N ASP A 199 1.13 -24.90 -7.36
CA ASP A 199 2.22 -25.39 -6.52
C ASP A 199 3.18 -24.31 -6.02
N ALA A 200 3.79 -24.59 -4.85
CA ALA A 200 4.46 -23.60 -3.99
C ALA A 200 5.83 -23.06 -4.48
N HIS A 201 6.08 -22.96 -5.78
CA HIS A 201 7.27 -22.25 -6.24
C HIS A 201 7.11 -20.73 -6.00
N PRO A 202 8.09 -20.04 -5.38
CA PRO A 202 7.94 -18.64 -4.97
C PRO A 202 7.48 -17.69 -6.07
N THR A 203 8.02 -17.80 -7.29
CA THR A 203 7.64 -16.93 -8.42
C THR A 203 6.21 -17.16 -8.88
N VAL A 204 5.75 -18.43 -8.86
CA VAL A 204 4.37 -18.80 -9.21
C VAL A 204 3.39 -18.25 -8.18
N LEU A 205 3.71 -18.35 -6.88
CA LEU A 205 2.90 -17.79 -5.80
C LEU A 205 2.80 -16.27 -5.88
N VAL A 206 3.90 -15.57 -6.13
CA VAL A 206 3.90 -14.10 -6.28
C VAL A 206 3.01 -13.67 -7.44
N GLN A 207 3.07 -14.36 -8.59
CA GLN A 207 2.22 -14.08 -9.74
C GLN A 207 0.75 -14.41 -9.46
N ALA A 208 0.44 -15.54 -8.83
CA ALA A 208 -0.93 -15.90 -8.45
C ALA A 208 -1.52 -14.89 -7.45
N LEU A 209 -0.76 -14.50 -6.43
CA LEU A 209 -1.17 -13.47 -5.47
C LEU A 209 -1.44 -12.13 -6.14
N HIS A 210 -0.59 -11.72 -7.09
CA HIS A 210 -0.81 -10.49 -7.84
C HIS A 210 -2.15 -10.52 -8.59
N ARG A 211 -2.48 -11.65 -9.24
CA ARG A 211 -3.77 -11.82 -9.95
C ARG A 211 -4.96 -11.84 -9.00
N LEU A 212 -4.90 -12.60 -7.91
CA LEU A 212 -5.98 -12.66 -6.92
C LEU A 212 -6.21 -11.31 -6.25
N ASN A 213 -5.13 -10.63 -5.87
CA ASN A 213 -5.22 -9.29 -5.28
C ASN A 213 -5.79 -8.27 -6.28
N ALA A 214 -5.49 -8.41 -7.59
CA ALA A 214 -6.06 -7.54 -8.63
C ALA A 214 -7.59 -7.63 -8.68
N VAL A 215 -8.17 -8.82 -8.48
CA VAL A 215 -9.63 -9.00 -8.40
C VAL A 215 -10.19 -8.27 -7.18
N ALA A 216 -9.60 -8.46 -6.01
CA ALA A 216 -10.03 -7.80 -4.78
C ALA A 216 -9.95 -6.26 -4.90
N VAL A 217 -8.84 -5.75 -5.42
CA VAL A 217 -8.63 -4.31 -5.66
C VAL A 217 -9.61 -3.78 -6.71
N GLY A 218 -9.89 -4.53 -7.76
CA GLY A 218 -10.91 -4.20 -8.76
C GLY A 218 -12.28 -3.99 -8.11
N VAL A 219 -12.70 -4.90 -7.23
CA VAL A 219 -13.96 -4.76 -6.47
C VAL A 219 -13.95 -3.52 -5.57
N LEU A 220 -12.83 -3.23 -4.89
CA LEU A 220 -12.71 -2.02 -4.06
C LEU A 220 -12.84 -0.74 -4.90
N VAL A 221 -12.21 -0.68 -6.08
CA VAL A 221 -12.29 0.47 -6.99
C VAL A 221 -13.71 0.65 -7.51
N LEU A 222 -14.36 -0.43 -7.96
CA LEU A 222 -15.76 -0.38 -8.44
C LEU A 222 -16.71 0.07 -7.34
N THR A 223 -16.57 -0.45 -6.13
CA THR A 223 -17.37 -0.02 -4.97
C THR A 223 -17.15 1.45 -4.65
N SER A 224 -15.87 1.91 -4.65
CA SER A 224 -15.53 3.32 -4.47
C SER A 224 -16.16 4.19 -5.56
N ALA A 225 -16.11 3.77 -6.80
CA ALA A 225 -16.71 4.48 -7.94
C ALA A 225 -18.23 4.62 -7.79
N ILE A 226 -18.94 3.55 -7.45
CA ILE A 226 -20.39 3.55 -7.22
C ILE A 226 -20.77 4.50 -6.07
N VAL A 227 -20.07 4.40 -4.93
CA VAL A 227 -20.30 5.28 -3.77
C VAL A 227 -20.03 6.74 -4.14
N THR A 228 -18.92 7.02 -4.84
CA THR A 228 -18.57 8.36 -5.26
C THR A 228 -19.60 8.91 -6.24
N PHE A 229 -20.01 8.16 -7.27
CA PHE A 229 -21.00 8.60 -8.26
C PHE A 229 -22.33 8.96 -7.62
N ARG A 230 -22.80 8.11 -6.67
CA ARG A 230 -24.11 8.29 -6.01
C ARG A 230 -24.10 9.37 -4.92
N ARG A 231 -22.97 9.58 -4.22
CA ARG A 231 -22.92 10.39 -3.00
C ARG A 231 -22.10 11.68 -3.12
N ALA A 232 -21.29 11.84 -4.18
CA ALA A 232 -20.48 13.04 -4.33
C ALA A 232 -21.35 14.25 -4.71
N THR A 233 -21.09 15.37 -4.06
CA THR A 233 -21.76 16.65 -4.32
C THR A 233 -21.13 17.40 -5.49
N ARG A 234 -19.85 17.14 -5.79
CA ARG A 234 -19.07 17.83 -6.82
C ARG A 234 -19.12 17.06 -8.14
N PRO A 235 -19.50 17.70 -9.28
CA PRO A 235 -19.51 17.05 -10.60
C PRO A 235 -18.14 16.45 -10.97
N SER A 236 -17.03 17.14 -10.64
CA SER A 236 -15.68 16.64 -10.90
C SER A 236 -15.40 15.28 -10.26
N LEU A 237 -15.94 15.01 -9.06
CA LEU A 237 -15.78 13.71 -8.40
C LEU A 237 -16.60 12.62 -9.11
N ARG A 238 -17.77 12.96 -9.69
CA ARG A 238 -18.55 12.02 -10.49
C ARG A 238 -17.83 11.65 -11.79
N VAL A 239 -17.10 12.61 -12.40
CA VAL A 239 -16.24 12.31 -13.55
C VAL A 239 -15.14 11.32 -13.15
N LEU A 240 -14.44 11.55 -12.03
CA LEU A 240 -13.42 10.61 -11.52
C LEU A 240 -14.00 9.24 -11.20
N ALA A 241 -15.26 9.18 -10.72
CA ALA A 241 -15.97 7.93 -10.46
C ALA A 241 -16.30 7.13 -11.74
N VAL A 242 -16.42 7.79 -12.89
CA VAL A 242 -16.57 7.12 -14.19
C VAL A 242 -15.22 6.71 -14.76
N VAL A 243 -14.21 7.55 -14.61
CA VAL A 243 -12.85 7.29 -15.12
C VAL A 243 -12.19 6.08 -14.42
N ALA A 244 -12.37 5.94 -13.11
CA ALA A 244 -11.70 4.86 -12.35
C ALA A 244 -12.08 3.44 -12.84
N PRO A 245 -13.37 3.06 -13.05
CA PRO A 245 -13.74 1.76 -13.61
C PRO A 245 -13.19 1.52 -15.02
N ILE A 246 -13.16 2.56 -15.87
CA ILE A 246 -12.61 2.47 -17.23
C ILE A 246 -11.12 2.12 -17.13
N LEU A 247 -10.35 2.82 -16.25
CA LEU A 247 -8.95 2.52 -16.04
C LEU A 247 -8.73 1.10 -15.49
N VAL A 248 -9.61 0.60 -14.61
CA VAL A 248 -9.56 -0.80 -14.13
C VAL A 248 -9.76 -1.77 -15.29
N GLY A 249 -10.74 -1.55 -16.14
CA GLY A 249 -10.97 -2.40 -17.32
C GLY A 249 -9.76 -2.43 -18.24
N VAL A 250 -9.19 -1.26 -18.56
CA VAL A 250 -7.95 -1.14 -19.34
C VAL A 250 -6.78 -1.83 -18.64
N GLN A 251 -6.65 -1.68 -17.32
CA GLN A 251 -5.60 -2.29 -16.51
C GLN A 251 -5.65 -3.82 -16.54
N ILE A 252 -6.84 -4.40 -16.42
CA ILE A 252 -7.05 -5.85 -16.53
C ILE A 252 -6.66 -6.32 -17.93
N TRP A 253 -7.16 -5.64 -18.96
CA TRP A 253 -6.83 -5.97 -20.35
C TRP A 253 -5.32 -5.91 -20.63
N LEU A 254 -4.64 -4.84 -20.20
CA LEU A 254 -3.19 -4.70 -20.35
C LEU A 254 -2.42 -5.78 -19.55
N GLY A 255 -2.90 -6.15 -18.36
CA GLY A 255 -2.31 -7.22 -17.57
C GLY A 255 -2.41 -8.58 -18.27
N LEU A 256 -3.55 -8.89 -18.88
CA LEU A 256 -3.73 -10.08 -19.71
C LEU A 256 -2.84 -10.04 -20.94
N ARG A 257 -2.80 -8.90 -21.63
CA ARG A 257 -1.92 -8.69 -22.80
C ARG A 257 -0.45 -8.85 -22.45
N SER A 258 0.00 -8.36 -21.30
CA SER A 258 1.40 -8.51 -20.88
C SER A 258 1.85 -9.97 -20.82
N VAL A 259 0.97 -10.88 -20.43
CA VAL A 259 1.27 -12.32 -20.42
C VAL A 259 1.21 -12.90 -21.83
N THR A 260 0.16 -12.61 -22.61
CA THR A 260 -0.05 -13.18 -23.95
C THR A 260 0.92 -12.64 -25.00
N THR A 261 1.51 -11.48 -24.79
CA THR A 261 2.55 -10.89 -25.66
C THR A 261 3.98 -11.17 -25.16
N PHE A 262 4.13 -12.04 -24.15
CA PHE A 262 5.44 -12.36 -23.56
C PHE A 262 6.20 -11.10 -23.11
N LEU A 263 5.51 -10.18 -22.43
CA LEU A 263 6.04 -8.94 -21.86
C LEU A 263 6.47 -7.91 -22.93
N ASP A 264 5.70 -7.78 -24.01
CA ASP A 264 5.91 -6.70 -24.96
C ASP A 264 6.06 -5.36 -24.23
N LEU A 265 7.12 -4.61 -24.58
CA LEU A 265 7.53 -3.39 -23.89
C LEU A 265 6.39 -2.35 -23.83
N ALA A 266 5.74 -2.09 -24.96
CA ALA A 266 4.66 -1.09 -25.02
C ALA A 266 3.48 -1.48 -24.13
N THR A 267 3.13 -2.77 -24.08
CA THR A 267 2.06 -3.31 -23.24
C THR A 267 2.38 -3.17 -21.74
N VAL A 268 3.60 -3.57 -21.34
CA VAL A 268 4.04 -3.51 -19.93
C VAL A 268 4.14 -2.07 -19.44
N GLU A 269 4.68 -1.16 -20.26
CA GLU A 269 4.79 0.26 -19.91
C GLU A 269 3.41 0.95 -19.87
N SER A 270 2.50 0.58 -20.78
CA SER A 270 1.12 1.04 -20.73
C SER A 270 0.40 0.55 -19.46
N HIS A 271 0.67 -0.69 -19.03
CA HIS A 271 0.14 -1.22 -17.76
C HIS A 271 0.61 -0.42 -16.55
N LEU A 272 1.90 -0.06 -16.48
CA LEU A 272 2.44 0.82 -15.44
C LEU A 272 1.83 2.23 -15.49
N ALA A 273 1.70 2.81 -16.68
CA ALA A 273 1.14 4.15 -16.87
C ALA A 273 -0.32 4.22 -16.39
N VAL A 274 -1.15 3.25 -16.80
CA VAL A 274 -2.57 3.19 -16.42
C VAL A 274 -2.72 2.93 -14.91
N ALA A 275 -1.88 2.07 -14.31
CA ALA A 275 -1.88 1.85 -12.86
C ALA A 275 -1.57 3.13 -12.07
N THR A 276 -0.54 3.88 -12.52
CA THR A 276 -0.15 5.15 -11.89
C THR A 276 -1.24 6.22 -12.06
N ALA A 277 -1.89 6.27 -13.23
CA ALA A 277 -3.04 7.15 -13.47
C ALA A 277 -4.25 6.78 -12.59
N LEU A 278 -4.55 5.49 -12.42
CA LEU A 278 -5.62 5.00 -11.55
C LEU A 278 -5.35 5.40 -10.08
N LEU A 279 -4.11 5.24 -9.61
CA LEU A 279 -3.71 5.68 -8.28
C LEU A 279 -3.91 7.20 -8.11
N ALA A 280 -3.55 8.00 -9.11
CA ALA A 280 -3.77 9.46 -9.11
C ALA A 280 -5.26 9.80 -9.06
N VAL A 281 -6.11 9.16 -9.87
CA VAL A 281 -7.57 9.37 -9.89
C VAL A 281 -8.19 9.10 -8.52
N LEU A 282 -7.81 8.01 -7.86
CA LEU A 282 -8.29 7.68 -6.52
C LEU A 282 -7.79 8.68 -5.47
N ALA A 283 -6.51 9.07 -5.52
CA ALA A 283 -5.95 10.09 -4.65
C ALA A 283 -6.67 11.45 -4.82
N LEU A 284 -6.93 11.87 -6.06
CA LEU A 284 -7.71 13.08 -6.37
C LEU A 284 -9.14 12.97 -5.85
N THR A 285 -9.76 11.79 -5.90
CA THR A 285 -11.10 11.56 -5.32
C THR A 285 -11.07 11.73 -3.80
N VAL A 286 -10.08 11.15 -3.11
CA VAL A 286 -9.88 11.34 -1.66
C VAL A 286 -9.74 12.82 -1.30
N LEU A 287 -8.86 13.51 -2.00
CA LEU A 287 -8.52 14.91 -1.72
C LEU A 287 -9.68 15.87 -2.06
N GLY A 288 -10.39 15.58 -3.13
CA GLY A 288 -11.55 16.37 -3.57
C GLY A 288 -12.80 16.16 -2.71
N ALA A 289 -12.96 14.99 -2.08
CA ALA A 289 -14.10 14.69 -1.22
C ALA A 289 -13.97 15.31 0.19
N ARG A 290 -12.75 15.63 0.64
CA ARG A 290 -12.51 16.21 1.97
C ARG A 290 -12.80 17.71 2.00
N PRO A 291 -13.37 18.24 3.12
CA PRO A 291 -13.41 19.69 3.36
C PRO A 291 -12.00 20.27 3.39
N GLN A 292 -11.84 21.50 2.95
CA GLN A 292 -10.54 22.20 3.00
C GLN A 292 -10.11 22.60 4.42
N ALA A 293 -11.05 22.66 5.38
CA ALA A 293 -10.73 22.96 6.77
C ALA A 293 -10.07 21.74 7.43
N GLN A 294 -8.84 21.89 7.92
CA GLN A 294 -8.13 20.88 8.68
C GLN A 294 -8.43 21.03 10.17
N PRO A 295 -8.78 19.95 10.89
CA PRO A 295 -8.59 19.92 12.33
C PRO A 295 -7.09 20.04 12.62
N SER A 296 -6.70 20.96 13.50
CA SER A 296 -5.34 21.06 14.03
C SER A 296 -5.13 19.91 15.03
N PHE A 297 -4.54 18.80 14.58
CA PHE A 297 -4.11 17.74 15.49
C PHE A 297 -2.79 18.14 16.18
N PRO A 298 -2.66 17.96 17.51
CA PRO A 298 -1.39 18.20 18.20
C PRO A 298 -0.29 17.29 17.62
N ARG A 299 0.82 17.88 17.19
CA ARG A 299 1.91 17.20 16.47
C ARG A 299 2.79 16.28 17.29
N SER A 300 2.70 16.34 18.65
CA SER A 300 3.75 15.74 19.51
C SER A 300 3.62 14.24 19.75
N SER A 301 2.53 13.58 19.33
CA SER A 301 2.26 12.18 19.65
C SER A 301 1.94 11.26 18.47
N TRP A 302 2.01 11.75 17.23
CA TRP A 302 1.53 11.03 16.04
C TRP A 302 2.09 9.60 15.89
N PHE A 303 3.40 9.43 16.01
CA PHE A 303 4.02 8.10 15.93
C PHE A 303 3.61 7.20 17.10
N ARG A 304 3.59 7.74 18.32
CA ARG A 304 3.13 7.02 19.51
C ARG A 304 1.68 6.58 19.36
N ASP A 305 0.83 7.42 18.80
CA ASP A 305 -0.58 7.14 18.58
C ASP A 305 -0.78 6.02 17.53
N LEU A 306 0.02 5.96 16.48
CA LEU A 306 0.02 4.83 15.53
C LEU A 306 0.45 3.52 16.19
N VAL A 307 1.48 3.56 17.03
CA VAL A 307 1.92 2.39 17.80
C VAL A 307 0.82 1.94 18.77
N GLU A 308 0.12 2.88 19.41
CA GLU A 308 -1.00 2.60 20.31
C GLU A 308 -2.18 1.92 19.59
N LEU A 309 -2.48 2.32 18.31
CA LEU A 309 -3.48 1.65 17.49
C LEU A 309 -3.14 0.17 17.24
N ALA A 310 -1.86 -0.14 17.06
CA ALA A 310 -1.39 -1.51 16.83
C ALA A 310 -1.45 -2.41 18.09
N LYS A 311 -1.68 -1.84 19.27
CA LYS A 311 -1.72 -2.54 20.59
C LYS A 311 -0.53 -3.48 20.80
N PRO A 312 0.70 -2.97 20.94
CA PRO A 312 1.92 -3.77 20.93
C PRO A 312 1.95 -4.89 22.00
N ARG A 313 1.33 -4.68 23.16
CA ARG A 313 1.24 -5.72 24.20
C ARG A 313 0.45 -6.94 23.74
N ILE A 314 -0.72 -6.73 23.12
CA ILE A 314 -1.56 -7.82 22.60
C ILE A 314 -0.85 -8.49 21.41
N THR A 315 -0.32 -7.69 20.51
CA THR A 315 0.45 -8.19 19.36
C THR A 315 1.64 -9.05 19.83
N GLY A 316 2.38 -8.63 20.86
CA GLY A 316 3.47 -9.39 21.45
C GLY A 316 3.03 -10.73 22.04
N MET A 317 1.91 -10.78 22.76
CA MET A 317 1.38 -12.05 23.31
C MET A 317 0.98 -13.03 22.20
N VAL A 318 0.36 -12.53 21.14
CA VAL A 318 0.00 -13.37 19.96
C VAL A 318 1.24 -13.89 19.26
N VAL A 319 2.27 -13.07 19.10
CA VAL A 319 3.55 -13.48 18.54
C VAL A 319 4.19 -14.60 19.37
N ILE A 320 4.15 -14.50 20.69
CA ILE A 320 4.70 -15.57 21.58
C ILE A 320 3.96 -16.89 21.36
N THR A 321 2.64 -16.88 21.31
CA THR A 321 1.85 -18.12 21.10
C THR A 321 2.07 -18.71 19.71
N PHE A 322 2.22 -17.87 18.68
CA PHE A 322 2.57 -18.28 17.32
C PHE A 322 3.95 -18.96 17.29
N VAL A 323 4.98 -18.31 17.89
CA VAL A 323 6.35 -18.85 17.95
C VAL A 323 6.39 -20.16 18.74
N GLY A 324 5.71 -20.23 19.87
CA GLY A 324 5.61 -21.46 20.66
C GLY A 324 5.07 -22.62 19.83
N ALA A 325 3.98 -22.42 19.10
CA ALA A 325 3.40 -23.44 18.22
C ALA A 325 4.31 -23.78 17.03
N LEU A 326 4.99 -22.80 16.45
CA LEU A 326 5.96 -23.01 15.37
C LEU A 326 7.14 -23.89 15.83
N CYS A 327 7.60 -23.72 17.08
CA CYS A 327 8.66 -24.54 17.67
C CYS A 327 8.19 -25.96 18.07
N LEU A 328 6.92 -26.13 18.44
CA LEU A 328 6.33 -27.42 18.83
C LEU A 328 5.94 -28.26 17.61
N ALA A 329 5.71 -27.66 16.46
CA ALA A 329 5.28 -28.35 15.26
C ALA A 329 6.34 -29.35 14.74
N PRO A 330 5.95 -30.58 14.37
CA PRO A 330 6.87 -31.55 13.80
C PRO A 330 7.26 -31.15 12.37
N GLY A 331 8.56 -30.95 12.12
CA GLY A 331 9.07 -30.59 10.81
C GLY A 331 10.09 -29.46 10.86
N ARG A 332 10.37 -28.89 9.71
CA ARG A 332 11.30 -27.76 9.56
C ARG A 332 10.75 -26.74 8.57
N ILE A 333 10.87 -25.47 8.91
CA ILE A 333 10.61 -24.35 8.03
C ILE A 333 11.91 -23.57 7.82
N ALA A 334 12.17 -23.08 6.61
CA ALA A 334 13.33 -22.25 6.34
C ALA A 334 13.29 -20.97 7.21
N ARG A 335 14.42 -20.58 7.81
CA ARG A 335 14.50 -19.43 8.74
C ARG A 335 13.86 -18.15 8.18
N TRP A 336 14.16 -17.82 6.93
CA TRP A 336 13.61 -16.62 6.30
C TRP A 336 12.08 -16.70 6.15
N ARG A 337 11.51 -17.89 5.86
CA ARG A 337 10.06 -18.09 5.79
C ARG A 337 9.41 -17.94 7.17
N ALA A 338 10.01 -18.51 8.20
CA ALA A 338 9.56 -18.35 9.58
C ALA A 338 9.52 -16.87 9.99
N ILE A 339 10.58 -16.10 9.67
CA ILE A 339 10.67 -14.65 9.96
C ILE A 339 9.58 -13.89 9.18
N MET A 340 9.39 -14.17 7.89
CA MET A 340 8.34 -13.53 7.09
C MET A 340 6.95 -13.81 7.65
N THR A 341 6.65 -15.07 8.00
CA THR A 341 5.34 -15.45 8.57
C THR A 341 5.13 -14.80 9.93
N LEU A 342 6.18 -14.73 10.77
CA LEU A 342 6.15 -14.06 12.07
C LEU A 342 5.83 -12.57 11.93
N ILE A 343 6.57 -11.87 11.07
CA ILE A 343 6.34 -10.44 10.79
C ILE A 343 4.94 -10.26 10.21
N GLY A 344 4.54 -11.08 9.23
CA GLY A 344 3.21 -11.05 8.63
C GLY A 344 2.11 -11.24 9.68
N THR A 345 2.25 -12.21 10.58
CA THR A 345 1.28 -12.45 11.68
C THR A 345 1.22 -11.27 12.65
N ALA A 346 2.36 -10.70 13.04
CA ALA A 346 2.40 -9.51 13.89
C ALA A 346 1.68 -8.31 13.26
N LEU A 347 1.95 -8.05 11.98
CA LEU A 347 1.28 -6.98 11.22
C LEU A 347 -0.22 -7.26 11.03
N LEU A 348 -0.62 -8.52 10.86
CA LEU A 348 -2.02 -8.91 10.73
C LEU A 348 -2.82 -8.61 12.01
N VAL A 349 -2.23 -8.91 13.18
CA VAL A 349 -2.82 -8.60 14.48
C VAL A 349 -2.87 -7.09 14.71
N ALA A 350 -1.82 -6.37 14.36
CA ALA A 350 -1.78 -4.92 14.43
C ALA A 350 -2.86 -4.28 13.52
N ALA A 351 -3.04 -4.81 12.31
CA ALA A 351 -4.12 -4.40 11.39
C ALA A 351 -5.50 -4.64 12.01
N SER A 352 -5.74 -5.84 12.55
CA SER A 352 -6.99 -6.22 13.20
C SER A 352 -7.33 -5.28 14.36
N ASN A 353 -6.35 -4.97 15.23
CA ASN A 353 -6.52 -4.05 16.34
C ASN A 353 -6.82 -2.61 15.89
N THR A 354 -6.11 -2.13 14.87
CA THR A 354 -6.30 -0.79 14.31
C THR A 354 -7.69 -0.64 13.68
N LEU A 355 -8.10 -1.61 12.87
CA LEU A 355 -9.42 -1.61 12.22
C LEU A 355 -10.56 -1.78 13.25
N ASN A 356 -10.35 -2.56 14.31
CA ASN A 356 -11.28 -2.65 15.43
C ASN A 356 -11.48 -1.28 16.10
N MET A 357 -10.41 -0.57 16.46
CA MET A 357 -10.55 0.78 17.03
C MET A 357 -11.23 1.76 16.06
N TYR A 358 -10.97 1.64 14.75
CA TYR A 358 -11.67 2.44 13.76
C TYR A 358 -13.18 2.17 13.75
N LEU A 359 -13.60 0.92 13.82
CA LEU A 359 -15.01 0.53 13.84
C LEU A 359 -15.70 0.92 15.17
N GLU A 360 -14.97 0.91 16.28
CA GLU A 360 -15.49 1.21 17.62
C GLU A 360 -15.37 2.68 18.05
N ARG A 361 -14.87 3.56 17.19
CA ARG A 361 -14.60 4.97 17.48
C ARG A 361 -15.81 5.78 18.02
N ASP A 362 -17.02 5.28 17.79
CA ASP A 362 -18.27 5.86 18.28
C ASP A 362 -18.67 5.35 19.68
N VAL A 363 -18.24 4.15 20.04
CA VAL A 363 -18.54 3.51 21.33
C VAL A 363 -17.40 3.70 22.34
N ASP A 364 -16.17 3.68 21.88
CA ASP A 364 -14.98 3.82 22.75
C ASP A 364 -14.99 5.08 23.66
N PRO A 365 -15.52 6.25 23.23
CA PRO A 365 -15.63 7.43 24.11
C PRO A 365 -16.57 7.24 25.30
N LEU A 366 -17.52 6.31 25.21
CA LEU A 366 -18.53 6.04 26.25
C LEU A 366 -18.00 5.15 27.37
N MET A 367 -16.84 4.53 27.17
CA MET A 367 -16.26 3.59 28.13
C MET A 367 -15.02 4.18 28.79
N GLU A 368 -14.95 4.18 30.11
CA GLU A 368 -13.84 4.75 30.88
C GLU A 368 -12.47 4.19 30.48
N ARG A 369 -12.39 2.88 30.19
CA ARG A 369 -11.16 2.19 29.79
C ARG A 369 -10.65 2.59 28.41
N THR A 370 -11.50 3.09 27.52
CA THR A 370 -11.19 3.29 26.10
C THR A 370 -11.32 4.73 25.63
N ARG A 371 -11.84 5.63 26.46
CA ARG A 371 -12.03 7.06 26.14
C ARG A 371 -10.72 7.79 25.78
N ASP A 372 -9.60 7.33 26.36
CA ASP A 372 -8.27 7.95 26.17
C ASP A 372 -7.50 7.40 24.95
N ARG A 373 -8.12 6.51 24.16
CA ARG A 373 -7.52 5.99 22.90
C ARG A 373 -7.33 7.09 21.86
N PRO A 374 -6.43 6.91 20.87
CA PRO A 374 -6.12 7.93 19.87
C PRO A 374 -7.32 8.48 19.09
N LEU A 375 -8.31 7.65 18.77
CA LEU A 375 -9.49 8.07 18.02
C LEU A 375 -10.51 8.82 18.90
N PRO A 376 -10.92 8.32 20.09
CA PRO A 376 -11.75 9.05 21.04
C PRO A 376 -11.20 10.42 21.44
N ARG A 377 -9.91 10.51 21.77
CA ARG A 377 -9.26 11.79 22.13
C ARG A 377 -8.94 12.69 20.94
N ALA A 378 -9.35 12.30 19.72
CA ALA A 378 -9.14 13.04 18.48
C ALA A 378 -7.67 13.41 18.18
N SER A 379 -6.70 12.62 18.66
CA SER A 379 -5.27 12.82 18.33
C SER A 379 -4.88 12.28 16.94
N LEU A 380 -5.67 11.34 16.42
CA LEU A 380 -5.59 10.85 15.04
C LEU A 380 -6.95 10.96 14.34
N SER A 381 -6.94 11.26 13.05
CA SER A 381 -8.18 11.23 12.27
C SER A 381 -8.64 9.78 12.02
N PRO A 382 -9.96 9.51 11.94
CA PRO A 382 -10.47 8.18 11.59
C PRO A 382 -9.93 7.67 10.25
N GLU A 383 -9.72 8.58 9.29
CA GLU A 383 -9.16 8.25 7.98
C GLU A 383 -7.69 7.78 8.07
N THR A 384 -6.91 8.39 8.97
CA THR A 384 -5.52 7.97 9.23
C THR A 384 -5.50 6.58 9.83
N ALA A 385 -6.34 6.29 10.80
CA ALA A 385 -6.45 4.96 11.40
C ALA A 385 -6.92 3.91 10.37
N LEU A 386 -7.92 4.24 9.54
CA LEU A 386 -8.37 3.35 8.46
C LEU A 386 -7.25 3.07 7.46
N ALA A 387 -6.58 4.11 6.98
CA ALA A 387 -5.45 3.96 6.04
C ALA A 387 -4.33 3.12 6.63
N PHE A 388 -3.96 3.37 7.89
CA PHE A 388 -2.94 2.62 8.59
C PHE A 388 -3.32 1.15 8.76
N GLY A 389 -4.54 0.85 9.20
CA GLY A 389 -5.04 -0.52 9.35
C GLY A 389 -5.09 -1.29 8.03
N VAL A 390 -5.59 -0.67 6.96
CA VAL A 390 -5.61 -1.27 5.61
C VAL A 390 -4.19 -1.46 5.08
N SER A 391 -3.28 -0.51 5.29
CA SER A 391 -1.87 -0.64 4.91
C SER A 391 -1.20 -1.84 5.59
N LEU A 392 -1.38 -1.97 6.90
CA LEU A 392 -0.86 -3.11 7.66
C LEU A 392 -1.41 -4.44 7.13
N ALA A 393 -2.72 -4.53 6.88
CA ALA A 393 -3.36 -5.73 6.34
C ALA A 393 -2.83 -6.09 4.95
N SER A 394 -2.67 -5.09 4.06
CA SER A 394 -2.20 -5.28 2.68
C SER A 394 -0.75 -5.78 2.61
N VAL A 395 0.08 -5.46 3.61
CA VAL A 395 1.44 -6.00 3.75
C VAL A 395 1.42 -7.35 4.46
N ALA A 396 0.63 -7.48 5.52
CA ALA A 396 0.58 -8.68 6.35
C ALA A 396 0.13 -9.93 5.58
N VAL A 397 -0.96 -9.81 4.81
CA VAL A 397 -1.55 -10.95 4.10
C VAL A 397 -0.56 -11.58 3.12
N PRO A 398 0.07 -10.86 2.18
CA PRO A 398 1.10 -11.44 1.31
C PRO A 398 2.28 -12.03 2.09
N LEU A 399 2.74 -11.41 3.17
CA LEU A 399 3.84 -11.94 3.98
C LEU A 399 3.51 -13.28 4.62
N VAL A 400 2.28 -13.47 5.13
CA VAL A 400 1.87 -14.77 5.69
C VAL A 400 1.77 -15.82 4.59
N PHE A 401 1.18 -15.52 3.44
CA PHE A 401 1.08 -16.46 2.33
C PHE A 401 2.46 -16.86 1.77
N LEU A 402 3.34 -15.91 1.51
CA LEU A 402 4.67 -16.16 0.94
C LEU A 402 5.62 -16.80 1.96
N GLY A 403 5.50 -16.42 3.22
CA GLY A 403 6.34 -16.94 4.30
C GLY A 403 5.97 -18.36 4.73
N SER A 404 4.73 -18.80 4.55
CA SER A 404 4.25 -20.12 5.00
C SER A 404 3.70 -20.98 3.85
N ASN A 405 2.40 -21.17 3.83
CA ASN A 405 1.67 -21.97 2.84
C ASN A 405 0.23 -21.44 2.71
N LEU A 406 -0.51 -21.98 1.72
CA LEU A 406 -1.88 -21.58 1.43
C LEU A 406 -2.80 -21.68 2.66
N LEU A 407 -2.73 -22.80 3.40
CA LEU A 407 -3.58 -23.03 4.56
C LEU A 407 -3.37 -21.97 5.64
N THR A 408 -2.11 -21.71 6.01
CA THR A 408 -1.77 -20.68 7.00
C THR A 408 -2.17 -19.29 6.54
N GLY A 409 -2.00 -18.98 5.24
CA GLY A 409 -2.47 -17.73 4.64
C GLY A 409 -3.99 -17.56 4.75
N ILE A 410 -4.76 -18.59 4.45
CA ILE A 410 -6.22 -18.60 4.59
C ILE A 410 -6.63 -18.44 6.06
N LEU A 411 -5.98 -19.14 6.99
CA LEU A 411 -6.25 -18.97 8.42
C LEU A 411 -5.98 -17.55 8.91
N GLY A 412 -4.90 -16.92 8.43
CA GLY A 412 -4.59 -15.51 8.73
C GLY A 412 -5.65 -14.55 8.17
N LEU A 413 -6.06 -14.74 6.91
CA LEU A 413 -7.11 -13.93 6.31
C LEU A 413 -8.45 -14.10 7.04
N PHE A 414 -8.77 -15.35 7.42
CA PHE A 414 -9.96 -15.65 8.20
C PHE A 414 -9.90 -15.03 9.60
N ALA A 415 -8.73 -15.04 10.26
CA ALA A 415 -8.55 -14.37 11.56
C ALA A 415 -8.83 -12.85 11.46
N LEU A 416 -8.25 -12.18 10.46
CA LEU A 416 -8.49 -10.76 10.22
C LEU A 416 -9.97 -10.50 9.92
N GLY A 417 -10.56 -11.23 8.97
CA GLY A 417 -11.95 -11.05 8.53
C GLY A 417 -12.95 -11.33 9.65
N SER A 418 -12.82 -12.43 10.36
CA SER A 418 -13.72 -12.79 11.46
C SER A 418 -13.63 -11.81 12.63
N TYR A 419 -12.43 -11.32 12.96
CA TYR A 419 -12.25 -10.32 14.02
C TYR A 419 -12.87 -8.97 13.65
N VAL A 420 -12.58 -8.46 12.45
CA VAL A 420 -12.98 -7.13 12.02
C VAL A 420 -14.44 -7.09 11.57
N ALA A 421 -14.87 -8.03 10.71
CA ALA A 421 -16.18 -7.97 10.07
C ALA A 421 -17.28 -8.73 10.82
N ILE A 422 -16.94 -9.69 11.69
CA ILE A 422 -17.94 -10.50 12.41
C ILE A 422 -17.93 -10.13 13.91
N TYR A 423 -16.81 -10.37 14.60
CA TYR A 423 -16.72 -10.16 16.04
C TYR A 423 -16.96 -8.70 16.44
N THR A 424 -16.27 -7.75 15.80
CA THR A 424 -16.35 -6.33 16.19
C THR A 424 -17.76 -5.74 16.11
N PRO A 425 -18.56 -5.98 15.04
CA PRO A 425 -19.96 -5.57 15.04
C PRO A 425 -20.84 -6.37 16.01
N LEU A 426 -20.64 -7.71 16.09
CA LEU A 426 -21.49 -8.61 16.85
C LEU A 426 -21.45 -8.33 18.36
N LYS A 427 -20.31 -7.93 18.90
CA LYS A 427 -20.17 -7.67 20.33
C LYS A 427 -21.02 -6.50 20.85
N ARG A 428 -21.59 -5.70 19.96
CA ARG A 428 -22.53 -4.62 20.31
C ARG A 428 -23.95 -5.13 20.53
N HIS A 429 -24.27 -6.35 20.09
CA HIS A 429 -25.63 -6.84 20.00
C HIS A 429 -25.86 -8.19 20.70
N SER A 430 -24.81 -8.97 20.94
CA SER A 430 -24.98 -10.35 21.44
C SER A 430 -23.81 -10.83 22.29
N GLY A 431 -24.12 -11.56 23.40
CA GLY A 431 -23.14 -12.27 24.21
C GLY A 431 -22.43 -13.44 23.49
N ILE A 432 -23.00 -13.95 22.38
CA ILE A 432 -22.36 -14.96 21.53
C ILE A 432 -21.04 -14.42 20.95
N ALA A 433 -20.86 -13.10 20.91
CA ALA A 433 -19.62 -12.46 20.51
C ALA A 433 -18.39 -12.96 21.30
N LEU A 434 -18.53 -13.43 22.54
CA LEU A 434 -17.43 -14.02 23.30
C LEU A 434 -16.87 -15.26 22.59
N PHE A 435 -17.74 -16.18 22.18
CA PHE A 435 -17.33 -17.38 21.44
C PHE A 435 -16.78 -17.05 20.06
N VAL A 436 -17.44 -16.12 19.34
CA VAL A 436 -16.98 -15.67 18.01
C VAL A 436 -15.63 -14.99 18.11
N GLY A 437 -15.38 -14.19 19.14
CA GLY A 437 -14.11 -13.50 19.38
C GLY A 437 -12.97 -14.44 19.82
N ALA A 438 -13.30 -15.53 20.49
CA ALA A 438 -12.31 -16.55 20.86
C ALA A 438 -11.69 -17.26 19.63
N VAL A 439 -12.44 -17.37 18.52
CA VAL A 439 -11.93 -17.98 17.28
C VAL A 439 -10.70 -17.25 16.73
N PRO A 440 -10.75 -15.96 16.34
CA PRO A 440 -9.57 -15.25 15.83
C PRO A 440 -8.44 -15.14 16.86
N GLY A 441 -8.77 -15.13 18.16
CA GLY A 441 -7.77 -15.12 19.23
C GLY A 441 -7.01 -16.45 19.38
N ALA A 442 -7.64 -17.58 19.05
CA ALA A 442 -7.05 -18.90 19.12
C ALA A 442 -6.34 -19.35 17.82
N LEU A 443 -6.54 -18.62 16.70
CA LEU A 443 -5.92 -18.96 15.42
C LEU A 443 -4.38 -18.82 15.38
N PRO A 444 -3.73 -17.86 16.05
CA PRO A 444 -2.29 -17.69 15.93
C PRO A 444 -1.44 -18.93 16.23
N PRO A 445 -1.64 -19.71 17.30
CA PRO A 445 -0.90 -20.94 17.48
C PRO A 445 -1.21 -21.99 16.40
N LEU A 446 -2.44 -22.09 15.93
CA LEU A 446 -2.78 -22.95 14.79
C LEU A 446 -2.02 -22.52 13.52
N MET A 447 -1.91 -21.22 13.29
CA MET A 447 -1.11 -20.66 12.17
C MET A 447 0.38 -20.99 12.31
N GLY A 448 0.95 -20.90 13.53
CA GLY A 448 2.31 -21.31 13.80
C GLY A 448 2.58 -22.77 13.49
N TRP A 449 1.67 -23.64 13.90
CA TRP A 449 1.71 -25.09 13.63
C TRP A 449 1.58 -25.39 12.12
N THR A 450 0.54 -24.86 11.46
CA THR A 450 0.29 -25.11 10.04
C THR A 450 1.35 -24.47 9.13
N ALA A 451 2.06 -23.43 9.58
CA ALA A 451 3.18 -22.86 8.84
C ALA A 451 4.32 -23.88 8.63
N VAL A 452 4.51 -24.79 9.58
CA VAL A 452 5.51 -25.87 9.51
C VAL A 452 4.94 -27.12 8.84
N THR A 453 3.75 -27.57 9.29
CA THR A 453 3.19 -28.87 8.89
C THR A 453 2.42 -28.83 7.57
N GLY A 454 1.90 -27.66 7.17
CA GLY A 454 1.06 -27.51 5.97
C GLY A 454 -0.32 -28.15 6.07
N ARG A 455 -0.73 -28.66 7.24
CA ARG A 455 -1.99 -29.40 7.43
C ARG A 455 -2.65 -29.10 8.76
N LEU A 456 -3.97 -29.34 8.82
CA LEU A 456 -4.75 -29.36 10.06
C LEU A 456 -4.69 -30.79 10.62
N ASP A 457 -4.06 -30.95 11.79
CA ASP A 457 -3.97 -32.20 12.48
C ASP A 457 -4.28 -32.04 13.98
N ALA A 458 -4.32 -33.15 14.72
CA ALA A 458 -4.69 -33.16 16.12
C ALA A 458 -3.81 -32.23 16.99
N GLY A 459 -2.51 -32.10 16.69
CA GLY A 459 -1.60 -31.26 17.46
C GLY A 459 -1.94 -29.78 17.30
N GLY A 460 -2.13 -29.31 16.06
CA GLY A 460 -2.54 -27.92 15.79
C GLY A 460 -3.92 -27.59 16.34
N LEU A 461 -4.87 -28.52 16.20
CA LEU A 461 -6.23 -28.34 16.72
C LEU A 461 -6.27 -28.34 18.26
N ALA A 462 -5.41 -29.13 18.93
CA ALA A 462 -5.27 -29.08 20.39
C ALA A 462 -4.79 -27.70 20.88
N LEU A 463 -3.77 -27.13 20.23
CA LEU A 463 -3.28 -25.78 20.56
C LEU A 463 -4.37 -24.69 20.35
N PHE A 464 -5.13 -24.83 19.26
CA PHE A 464 -6.28 -23.95 19.00
C PHE A 464 -7.32 -24.11 20.13
N ALA A 465 -7.72 -25.34 20.47
CA ALA A 465 -8.73 -25.62 21.47
C ALA A 465 -8.33 -25.10 22.87
N ILE A 466 -7.06 -25.27 23.27
CA ILE A 466 -6.53 -24.77 24.53
C ILE A 466 -6.72 -23.23 24.60
N LEU A 467 -6.31 -22.50 23.56
CA LEU A 467 -6.42 -21.06 23.57
C LEU A 467 -7.88 -20.58 23.41
N PHE A 468 -8.69 -21.31 22.65
CA PHE A 468 -10.11 -21.02 22.49
C PHE A 468 -10.88 -21.12 23.82
N LEU A 469 -10.62 -22.18 24.58
CA LEU A 469 -11.25 -22.40 25.89
C LEU A 469 -10.71 -21.45 26.97
N TRP A 470 -9.49 -20.95 26.81
CA TRP A 470 -8.88 -20.02 27.76
C TRP A 470 -9.41 -18.58 27.61
N GLN A 471 -9.88 -18.17 26.44
CA GLN A 471 -10.43 -16.83 26.16
C GLN A 471 -11.89 -16.68 26.58
#